data_9ef1487c3ed8bb3f5730e51aa2df278e
#
_entry.id   9ef1487c3ed8bb3f5730e51aa2df278e
#
_cell.length_a   1.000
_cell.length_b   1.000
_cell.length_c   1.000
_cell.angle_alpha   90.00
_cell.angle_beta   90.00
_cell.angle_gamma   90.00
#
_symmetry.space_group_name_H-M   'P 1'
#
loop_
_entity.id
_entity.type
_entity.pdbx_description
1 polymer ?
#
loop_
_entity_poly.entity_id
_entity_poly.type
_entity_poly.pdbx_seq_one_letter_code
_entity_poly.pdbx_strand_id
1 'polypeptide(L)'
;MIAQRYQLYVERIDAEKNLARYYAMSIEPNLFGEACLIRRWGRIGATGQRREHHFAREEEAVRLFLQLLRKRRSRGYRPKPHIPQDASCDR
;
A
#
# COMPACT_ATOMS: atom_id res chain seq x y z
N MET A 1 -11.05 -2.54 17.28
CA MET A 1 -11.48 -2.34 15.89
C MET A 1 -10.81 -1.13 15.31
N ILE A 2 -10.36 -1.24 14.09
CA ILE A 2 -9.70 -0.13 13.43
C ILE A 2 -10.78 0.79 12.88
N ALA A 3 -10.88 1.97 13.44
CA ALA A 3 -11.92 2.90 13.03
C ALA A 3 -11.67 3.46 11.65
N GLN A 4 -10.43 3.50 11.24
CA GLN A 4 -10.05 4.06 9.97
C GLN A 4 -9.13 3.10 9.27
N ARG A 5 -9.37 2.86 8.01
CA ARG A 5 -8.55 1.90 7.29
C ARG A 5 -7.29 2.55 6.78
N TYR A 6 -6.19 1.88 7.02
CA TYR A 6 -4.91 2.29 6.48
C TYR A 6 -4.65 1.42 5.26
N GLN A 7 -4.79 2.01 4.08
CA GLN A 7 -4.57 1.32 2.83
C GLN A 7 -3.80 2.22 1.89
N LEU A 8 -2.91 1.63 1.12
CA LEU A 8 -2.09 2.37 0.20
C LEU A 8 -1.83 1.53 -1.05
N TYR A 9 -1.89 2.17 -2.19
CA TYR A 9 -1.45 1.58 -3.45
C TYR A 9 -0.71 2.65 -4.24
N VAL A 10 0.56 2.41 -4.56
CA VAL A 10 1.36 3.36 -5.30
C VAL A 10 2.09 2.63 -6.41
N GLU A 11 2.46 3.36 -7.45
CA GLU A 11 3.14 2.80 -8.60
C GLU A 11 4.33 3.65 -8.96
N ARG A 12 5.32 3.02 -9.53
CA ARG A 12 6.47 3.70 -10.10
C ARG A 12 6.62 3.21 -11.54
N ILE A 13 6.45 4.12 -12.47
CA ILE A 13 6.50 3.80 -13.89
C ILE A 13 7.54 4.67 -14.56
N ASP A 14 8.45 4.05 -15.30
CA ASP A 14 9.46 4.77 -16.06
C ASP A 14 9.64 4.01 -17.37
N ALA A 15 9.02 4.52 -18.42
CA ALA A 15 9.02 3.84 -19.71
C ALA A 15 10.41 3.69 -20.28
N GLU A 16 11.28 4.66 -20.04
CA GLU A 16 12.63 4.61 -20.60
C GLU A 16 13.44 3.47 -19.98
N LYS A 17 13.15 3.13 -18.73
CA LYS A 17 13.84 2.05 -18.04
C LYS A 17 13.04 0.77 -18.05
N ASN A 18 11.92 0.76 -18.79
CA ASN A 18 11.02 -0.38 -18.80
C ASN A 18 10.65 -0.79 -17.38
N LEU A 19 10.39 0.20 -16.55
CA LEU A 19 10.07 -0.01 -15.14
C LEU A 19 8.59 0.20 -14.91
N ALA A 20 7.93 -0.79 -14.32
CA ALA A 20 6.52 -0.70 -13.99
C ALA A 20 6.29 -1.53 -12.74
N ARG A 21 6.36 -0.89 -11.58
CA ARG A 21 6.27 -1.56 -10.30
C ARG A 21 5.17 -1.00 -9.46
N TYR A 22 4.60 -1.83 -8.60
CA TYR A 22 3.60 -1.40 -7.65
C TYR A 22 4.04 -1.73 -6.23
N TYR A 23 3.45 -1.05 -5.28
CA TYR A 23 3.65 -1.31 -3.87
C TYR A 23 2.34 -1.03 -3.15
N ALA A 24 1.86 -2.02 -2.41
CA ALA A 24 0.58 -1.90 -1.70
C ALA A 24 0.76 -2.28 -0.25
N MET A 25 0.05 -1.59 0.62
CA MET A 25 0.07 -1.89 2.05
C MET A 25 -1.34 -1.76 2.61
N SER A 26 -1.61 -2.54 3.64
CA SER A 26 -2.84 -2.37 4.40
C SER A 26 -2.60 -2.81 5.84
N ILE A 27 -3.37 -2.26 6.76
CA ILE A 27 -3.36 -2.70 8.15
C ILE A 27 -4.73 -3.26 8.43
N GLU A 28 -4.76 -4.51 8.88
CA GLU A 28 -6.00 -5.22 9.16
C GLU A 28 -5.90 -5.93 10.50
N PRO A 29 -7.01 -6.08 11.22
CA PRO A 29 -6.96 -6.86 12.44
C PRO A 29 -6.93 -8.35 12.10
N ASN A 30 -6.22 -9.13 12.90
CA ASN A 30 -6.27 -10.57 12.72
C ASN A 30 -7.27 -11.17 13.72
N LEU A 31 -7.35 -12.49 13.77
CA LEU A 31 -8.33 -13.16 14.62
C LEU A 31 -8.07 -12.93 16.10
N PHE A 32 -6.86 -12.54 16.45
CA PHE A 32 -6.51 -12.33 17.85
C PHE A 32 -6.58 -10.88 18.26
N GLY A 33 -7.08 -10.01 17.39
CA GLY A 33 -7.16 -8.60 17.70
C GLY A 33 -5.87 -7.84 17.52
N GLU A 34 -4.86 -8.49 17.00
CA GLU A 34 -3.60 -7.81 16.74
C GLU A 34 -3.65 -7.08 15.41
N ALA A 35 -2.81 -6.09 15.27
CA ALA A 35 -2.71 -5.35 14.00
C ALA A 35 -1.76 -6.08 13.07
N CYS A 36 -2.20 -6.29 11.83
CA CYS A 36 -1.40 -6.98 10.84
C CYS A 36 -1.16 -6.03 9.68
N LEU A 37 0.11 -5.70 9.42
CA LEU A 37 0.47 -4.88 8.27
C LEU A 37 0.88 -5.79 7.15
N ILE A 38 0.15 -5.72 6.03
CA ILE A 38 0.38 -6.56 4.87
C ILE A 38 0.99 -5.72 3.78
N ARG A 39 2.12 -6.15 3.24
CA ARG A 39 2.79 -5.48 2.16
C ARG A 39 2.82 -6.37 0.94
N ARG A 40 2.57 -5.79 -0.22
CA ARG A 40 2.71 -6.50 -1.49
C ARG A 40 3.43 -5.60 -2.47
N TRP A 41 4.28 -6.19 -3.29
CA TRP A 41 5.02 -5.40 -4.27
C TRP A 41 5.45 -6.30 -5.40
N GLY A 42 5.74 -5.69 -6.53
CA GLY A 42 6.20 -6.43 -7.70
C GLY A 42 5.99 -5.65 -8.97
N ARG A 43 6.04 -6.35 -10.08
CA ARG A 43 5.79 -5.74 -11.37
C ARG A 43 4.28 -5.63 -11.57
N ILE A 44 3.85 -4.51 -12.13
CA ILE A 44 2.43 -4.29 -12.39
C ILE A 44 1.95 -5.39 -13.33
N GLY A 45 0.86 -6.04 -12.96
CA GLY A 45 0.31 -7.14 -13.74
C GLY A 45 0.78 -8.51 -13.33
N ALA A 46 1.75 -8.59 -12.42
CA ALA A 46 2.24 -9.87 -11.93
C ALA A 46 1.82 -10.07 -10.48
N THR A 47 1.94 -11.30 -10.01
CA THR A 47 1.57 -11.63 -8.64
C THR A 47 2.45 -10.89 -7.62
N GLY A 48 3.76 -10.87 -7.85
CA GLY A 48 4.67 -10.19 -6.95
C GLY A 48 4.88 -10.95 -5.65
N GLN A 49 5.31 -10.21 -4.65
CA GLN A 49 5.63 -10.78 -3.34
C GLN A 49 4.72 -10.20 -2.28
N ARG A 50 4.62 -10.91 -1.17
CA ARG A 50 3.75 -10.53 -0.07
C ARG A 50 4.48 -10.78 1.23
N ARG A 51 4.31 -9.87 2.18
CA ARG A 51 4.90 -10.01 3.50
C ARG A 51 3.95 -9.46 4.55
N GLU A 52 3.87 -10.13 5.68
CA GLU A 52 3.02 -9.69 6.79
C GLU A 52 3.87 -9.39 8.02
N HIS A 53 3.50 -8.35 8.72
CA HIS A 53 4.09 -7.99 10.00
C HIS A 53 2.99 -7.93 11.04
N HIS A 54 3.19 -8.59 12.16
CA HIS A 54 2.18 -8.66 13.21
C HIS A 54 2.62 -7.82 14.40
N PHE A 55 1.70 -7.02 14.91
CA PHE A 55 1.99 -6.14 16.02
C PHE A 55 0.89 -6.28 17.07
N ALA A 56 1.27 -6.22 18.34
CA ALA A 56 0.29 -6.26 19.41
C ALA A 56 -0.56 -5.01 19.43
N ARG A 57 -0.01 -3.89 18.98
CA ARG A 57 -0.71 -2.61 19.01
C ARG A 57 -0.80 -2.00 17.62
N GLU A 58 -1.93 -1.37 17.36
CA GLU A 58 -2.13 -0.69 16.09
C GLU A 58 -1.12 0.43 15.88
N GLU A 59 -0.75 1.15 16.93
CA GLU A 59 0.22 2.24 16.80
C GLU A 59 1.53 1.78 16.20
N GLU A 60 1.96 0.58 16.56
CA GLU A 60 3.21 0.06 16.02
C GLU A 60 3.09 -0.22 14.53
N ALA A 61 1.95 -0.77 14.13
CA ALA A 61 1.71 -1.03 12.71
C ALA A 61 1.63 0.27 11.91
N VAL A 62 0.96 1.28 12.46
CA VAL A 62 0.85 2.58 11.80
C VAL A 62 2.22 3.23 11.64
N ARG A 63 3.06 3.11 12.67
CA ARG A 63 4.40 3.68 12.62
C ARG A 63 5.21 3.08 11.47
N LEU A 64 5.17 1.77 11.34
CA LEU A 64 5.86 1.11 10.24
C LEU A 64 5.24 1.50 8.89
N PHE A 65 3.91 1.57 8.84
CA PHE A 65 3.20 1.95 7.63
C PHE A 65 3.68 3.32 7.13
N LEU A 66 3.74 4.30 8.03
CA LEU A 66 4.15 5.65 7.65
C LEU A 66 5.62 5.69 7.24
N GLN A 67 6.45 4.92 7.91
CA GLN A 67 7.87 4.85 7.57
C GLN A 67 8.08 4.28 6.18
N LEU A 68 7.36 3.20 5.85
CA LEU A 68 7.47 2.60 4.54
C LEU A 68 6.86 3.49 3.45
N LEU A 69 5.80 4.20 3.77
CA LEU A 69 5.21 5.14 2.83
C LEU A 69 6.21 6.23 2.44
N ARG A 70 6.88 6.82 3.43
CA ARG A 70 7.88 7.84 3.14
C ARG A 70 9.00 7.29 2.27
N LYS A 71 9.43 6.07 2.58
CA LYS A 71 10.50 5.45 1.83
C LYS A 71 10.11 5.25 0.37
N ARG A 72 8.89 4.80 0.14
CA ARG A 72 8.45 4.58 -1.24
C ARG A 72 8.27 5.89 -1.98
N ARG A 73 7.76 6.90 -1.31
CA ARG A 73 7.62 8.21 -1.96
C ARG A 73 8.96 8.79 -2.35
N SER A 74 9.97 8.62 -1.51
CA SER A 74 11.29 9.12 -1.82
C SER A 74 11.92 8.37 -2.99
N ARG A 75 11.46 7.17 -3.28
CA ARG A 75 11.94 6.39 -4.40
C ARG A 75 11.14 6.61 -5.68
N GLY A 76 10.20 7.55 -5.67
CA GLY A 76 9.47 7.89 -6.86
C GLY A 76 8.13 7.19 -7.04
N TYR A 77 7.69 6.43 -6.05
CA TYR A 77 6.36 5.83 -6.11
C TYR A 77 5.32 6.91 -5.90
N ARG A 78 4.26 6.85 -6.69
CA ARG A 78 3.17 7.82 -6.64
C ARG A 78 1.84 7.11 -6.65
N PRO A 79 0.79 7.71 -6.08
CA PRO A 79 -0.53 7.14 -6.19
C PRO A 79 -0.90 6.96 -7.66
N LYS A 80 -1.63 5.90 -7.93
CA LYS A 80 -2.09 5.68 -9.28
C LYS A 80 -2.96 6.86 -9.69
N PRO A 81 -2.76 7.41 -10.89
CA PRO A 81 -3.61 8.50 -11.34
C PRO A 81 -5.05 8.06 -11.28
N HIS A 82 -5.80 8.74 -10.44
CA HIS A 82 -7.18 8.37 -10.23
C HIS A 82 -8.03 9.08 -11.25
N ILE A 83 -8.67 8.30 -12.08
CA ILE A 83 -9.63 8.87 -12.97
C ILE A 83 -10.92 8.83 -12.24
N PRO A 84 -11.45 9.95 -11.92
CA PRO A 84 -12.66 9.97 -11.12
C PRO A 84 -13.79 9.48 -11.93
N GLN A 85 -13.86 8.26 -12.05
CA GLN A 85 -14.94 7.69 -12.70
C GLN A 85 -16.05 7.71 -11.84
N ASP A 86 -15.74 7.63 -10.68
CA ASP A 86 -16.72 7.85 -9.78
C ASP A 86 -17.12 9.20 -9.95
N ALA A 87 -16.27 9.98 -10.30
CA ALA A 87 -16.69 11.22 -10.59
C ALA A 87 -17.31 11.08 -11.87
N SER A 88 -16.94 10.21 -12.38
CA SER A 88 -17.53 10.17 -13.54
C SER A 88 -18.56 9.32 -13.41
N CYS A 89 -18.46 9.05 -12.88
CA CYS A 89 -19.18 8.55 -12.84
C CYS A 89 -20.09 9.04 -12.56
N ASP A 90 -19.70 9.26 -12.57
CA ASP A 90 -20.27 9.67 -12.43
C ASP A 90 -20.96 9.98 -12.87
N ARG A 91 -21.26 9.88 -13.06
CA ARG A 91 -21.70 10.04 -13.41
C ARG A 91 -22.46 10.01 -13.46
#